data_d9573f4cacf2982ba7022ab059b19bfd
#
_entry.id   d9573f4cacf2982ba7022ab059b19bfd
#
_cell.length_a   1.000
_cell.length_b   1.000
_cell.length_c   1.000
_cell.angle_alpha   90.00
_cell.angle_beta   90.00
_cell.angle_gamma   90.00
#
_symmetry.space_group_name_H-M   'P 1'
#
loop_
_entity.id
_entity.type
_entity.pdbx_description
1 polymer ?
#
loop_
_entity_poly.entity_id
_entity_poly.type
_entity_poly.pdbx_seq_one_letter_code
_entity_poly.pdbx_strand_id
1 'polypeptide(L)'
;MTPRGRTNQLLYQAELLLDTAAVDDEHVEARRMALEEGALALLELALNAALRELTEHAMLAQHDWRELLREDGRSLAELERLRELARRDESWLAVLMQRLDALQDVEGAARRESTVSPVLISTAERLSLADELRWCLGEFKRELAGMRETSYEW
;
A
#
# COMPACT_ATOMS: atom_id res chain seq x y z
N MET A 1 4.01 -20.54 -9.53
CA MET A 1 4.45 -19.16 -9.18
C MET A 1 5.02 -19.16 -7.77
N THR A 2 6.15 -18.53 -7.58
CA THR A 2 6.80 -18.41 -6.27
C THR A 2 6.14 -17.27 -5.44
N PRO A 3 6.28 -17.28 -4.11
CA PRO A 3 5.83 -16.15 -3.28
C PRO A 3 6.41 -14.80 -3.77
N ARG A 4 7.69 -14.75 -4.09
CA ARG A 4 8.33 -13.56 -4.66
C ARG A 4 7.70 -13.13 -5.99
N GLY A 5 7.43 -14.09 -6.85
CA GLY A 5 6.75 -13.82 -8.13
C GLY A 5 5.37 -13.22 -7.93
N ARG A 6 4.62 -13.72 -6.95
CA ARG A 6 3.29 -13.17 -6.63
C ARG A 6 3.37 -11.75 -6.10
N THR A 7 4.31 -11.47 -5.19
CA THR A 7 4.54 -10.11 -4.68
C THR A 7 4.82 -9.14 -5.83
N ASN A 8 5.76 -9.50 -6.71
CA ASN A 8 6.12 -8.67 -7.87
C ASN A 8 4.93 -8.43 -8.80
N GLN A 9 4.14 -9.47 -9.06
CA GLN A 9 2.95 -9.39 -9.91
C GLN A 9 1.95 -8.37 -9.34
N LEU A 10 1.67 -8.43 -8.05
CA LEU A 10 0.69 -7.55 -7.40
C LEU A 10 1.16 -6.09 -7.40
N LEU A 11 2.46 -5.86 -7.13
CA LEU A 11 3.05 -4.53 -7.21
C LEU A 11 2.95 -3.96 -8.63
N TYR A 12 3.23 -4.77 -9.62
CA TYR A 12 3.12 -4.37 -11.03
C TYR A 12 1.67 -4.05 -11.41
N GLN A 13 0.72 -4.87 -10.99
CA GLN A 13 -0.70 -4.62 -11.25
C GLN A 13 -1.18 -3.30 -10.60
N ALA A 14 -0.75 -3.02 -9.37
CA ALA A 14 -1.05 -1.74 -8.73
C ALA A 14 -0.48 -0.57 -9.52
N GLU A 15 0.76 -0.69 -9.98
CA GLU A 15 1.41 0.33 -10.81
C GLU A 15 0.63 0.59 -12.11
N LEU A 16 0.17 -0.47 -12.78
CA LEU A 16 -0.62 -0.33 -14.01
C LEU A 16 -1.91 0.46 -13.77
N LEU A 17 -2.61 0.21 -12.65
CA LEU A 17 -3.81 0.97 -12.32
C LEU A 17 -3.50 2.44 -12.06
N LEU A 18 -2.42 2.72 -11.34
CA LEU A 18 -2.01 4.10 -11.03
C LEU A 18 -1.56 4.85 -12.28
N ASP A 19 -1.02 4.15 -13.28
CA ASP A 19 -0.57 4.74 -14.53
C ASP A 19 -1.69 4.87 -15.58
N THR A 20 -2.87 4.31 -15.31
CA THR A 20 -4.00 4.38 -16.21
C THR A 20 -4.66 5.76 -16.16
N ALA A 21 -4.68 6.44 -17.29
CA ALA A 21 -5.36 7.73 -17.40
C ALA A 21 -6.87 7.53 -17.46
N ALA A 22 -7.60 8.32 -16.67
CA ALA A 22 -9.06 8.34 -16.74
C ALA A 22 -9.51 9.01 -18.05
N VAL A 23 -10.50 8.41 -18.72
CA VAL A 23 -11.14 9.04 -19.90
C VAL A 23 -11.97 10.22 -19.41
N ASP A 24 -11.83 11.37 -20.08
CA ASP A 24 -12.57 12.58 -19.72
C ASP A 24 -14.01 12.54 -20.27
N ASP A 25 -14.89 11.91 -19.52
CA ASP A 25 -16.31 11.83 -19.79
C ASP A 25 -17.12 12.00 -18.49
N GLU A 26 -18.44 11.78 -18.54
CA GLU A 26 -19.31 11.92 -17.37
C GLU A 26 -18.98 10.99 -16.20
N HIS A 27 -18.19 9.92 -16.44
CA HIS A 27 -17.79 8.93 -15.44
C HIS A 27 -16.34 9.10 -14.96
N VAL A 28 -15.65 10.17 -15.34
CA VAL A 28 -14.24 10.38 -15.01
C VAL A 28 -13.96 10.29 -13.52
N GLU A 29 -14.80 10.90 -12.71
CA GLU A 29 -14.64 10.91 -11.25
C GLU A 29 -14.80 9.51 -10.65
N ALA A 30 -15.84 8.78 -11.06
CA ALA A 30 -16.08 7.41 -10.61
C ALA A 30 -14.93 6.48 -11.03
N ARG A 31 -14.39 6.65 -12.24
CA ARG A 31 -13.23 5.87 -12.71
C ARG A 31 -11.99 6.20 -11.91
N ARG A 32 -11.73 7.48 -11.65
CA ARG A 32 -10.59 7.90 -10.83
C ARG A 32 -10.63 7.22 -9.47
N MET A 33 -11.78 7.27 -8.80
CA MET A 33 -11.97 6.64 -7.49
C MET A 33 -11.77 5.13 -7.57
N ALA A 34 -12.30 4.48 -8.61
CA ALA A 34 -12.16 3.04 -8.83
C ALA A 34 -10.70 2.65 -9.05
N LEU A 35 -9.95 3.41 -9.84
CA LEU A 35 -8.53 3.15 -10.09
C LEU A 35 -7.70 3.32 -8.81
N GLU A 36 -7.95 4.36 -8.05
CA GLU A 36 -7.25 4.61 -6.79
C GLU A 36 -7.54 3.53 -5.75
N GLU A 37 -8.79 3.20 -5.52
CA GLU A 37 -9.15 2.18 -4.55
C GLU A 37 -8.77 0.78 -5.02
N GLY A 38 -8.85 0.51 -6.33
CA GLY A 38 -8.38 -0.73 -6.92
C GLY A 38 -6.87 -0.92 -6.73
N ALA A 39 -6.08 0.14 -6.96
CA ALA A 39 -4.64 0.11 -6.72
C ALA A 39 -4.33 -0.11 -5.24
N LEU A 40 -5.06 0.54 -4.36
CA LEU A 40 -4.90 0.38 -2.91
C LEU A 40 -5.20 -1.06 -2.48
N ALA A 41 -6.27 -1.66 -3.00
CA ALA A 41 -6.61 -3.06 -2.72
C ALA A 41 -5.50 -4.01 -3.21
N LEU A 42 -4.92 -3.74 -4.38
CA LEU A 42 -3.78 -4.53 -4.88
C LEU A 42 -2.54 -4.34 -4.01
N LEU A 43 -2.31 -3.15 -3.46
CA LEU A 43 -1.21 -2.91 -2.51
C LEU A 43 -1.42 -3.66 -1.20
N GLU A 44 -2.66 -3.82 -0.74
CA GLU A 44 -2.96 -4.68 0.41
C GLU A 44 -2.58 -6.14 0.13
N LEU A 45 -3.01 -6.65 -1.02
CA LEU A 45 -2.65 -8.01 -1.43
C LEU A 45 -1.13 -8.16 -1.58
N ALA A 46 -0.45 -7.13 -2.11
CA ALA A 46 1.00 -7.11 -2.24
C ALA A 46 1.70 -7.14 -0.87
N LEU A 47 1.18 -6.39 0.09
CA LEU A 47 1.71 -6.37 1.47
C LEU A 47 1.58 -7.76 2.10
N ASN A 48 0.42 -8.38 2.00
CA ASN A 48 0.22 -9.74 2.50
C ASN A 48 1.12 -10.76 1.78
N ALA A 49 1.29 -10.63 0.47
CA ALA A 49 2.17 -11.48 -0.31
C ALA A 49 3.65 -11.30 0.09
N ALA A 50 4.07 -10.06 0.34
CA ALA A 50 5.43 -9.76 0.81
C ALA A 50 5.67 -10.35 2.21
N LEU A 51 4.69 -10.25 3.10
CA LEU A 51 4.78 -10.88 4.43
C LEU A 51 4.93 -12.39 4.31
N ARG A 52 4.17 -13.03 3.43
CA ARG A 52 4.31 -14.46 3.15
C ARG A 52 5.72 -14.79 2.66
N GLU A 53 6.22 -14.04 1.69
CA GLU A 53 7.56 -14.22 1.11
C GLU A 53 8.65 -14.10 2.19
N LEU A 54 8.61 -13.03 2.96
CA LEU A 54 9.65 -12.72 3.95
C LEU A 54 9.63 -13.64 5.18
N THR A 55 8.48 -14.23 5.49
CA THR A 55 8.33 -15.12 6.65
C THR A 55 8.18 -16.60 6.26
N GLU A 56 8.48 -16.96 5.01
CA GLU A 56 8.36 -18.34 4.53
C GLU A 56 9.13 -19.32 5.40
N HIS A 57 10.33 -18.93 5.84
CA HIS A 57 11.19 -19.74 6.73
C HIS A 57 10.56 -20.05 8.09
N ALA A 58 9.61 -19.26 8.53
CA ALA A 58 8.95 -19.43 9.83
C ALA A 58 7.67 -20.25 9.76
N MET A 59 7.23 -20.60 8.56
CA MET A 59 6.04 -21.44 8.30
C MET A 59 4.79 -20.97 9.04
N LEU A 60 4.49 -19.68 8.97
CA LEU A 60 3.34 -19.08 9.62
C LEU A 60 2.02 -19.56 8.99
N ALA A 61 0.98 -19.75 9.83
CA ALA A 61 -0.34 -20.16 9.37
C ALA A 61 -1.10 -19.04 8.63
N GLN A 62 -0.80 -17.79 8.94
CA GLN A 62 -1.48 -16.61 8.38
C GLN A 62 -0.48 -15.55 7.95
N HIS A 63 -0.86 -14.75 6.95
CA HIS A 63 -0.02 -13.71 6.38
C HIS A 63 -0.78 -12.38 6.23
N ASP A 64 -1.81 -12.17 7.03
CA ASP A 64 -2.55 -10.91 7.06
C ASP A 64 -1.72 -9.86 7.81
N TRP A 65 -1.53 -8.72 7.18
CA TRP A 65 -0.74 -7.63 7.76
C TRP A 65 -1.32 -7.12 9.10
N ARG A 66 -2.65 -7.14 9.25
CA ARG A 66 -3.30 -6.69 10.49
C ARG A 66 -2.90 -7.56 11.69
N GLU A 67 -2.72 -8.84 11.46
CA GLU A 67 -2.27 -9.76 12.48
C GLU A 67 -0.75 -9.72 12.68
N LEU A 68 0.00 -9.77 11.60
CA LEU A 68 1.46 -9.91 11.67
C LEU A 68 2.17 -8.62 12.13
N LEU A 69 1.61 -7.45 11.84
CA LEU A 69 2.21 -6.18 12.21
C LEU A 69 1.72 -5.62 13.55
N ARG A 70 0.96 -6.41 14.32
CA ARG A 70 0.56 -6.05 15.68
C ARG A 70 1.79 -5.99 16.59
N GLU A 71 1.78 -5.05 17.53
CA GLU A 71 2.87 -4.86 18.48
C GLU A 71 3.12 -6.07 19.36
N ASP A 72 2.06 -6.82 19.69
CA ASP A 72 2.10 -8.04 20.50
C ASP A 72 2.24 -9.32 19.66
N GLY A 73 2.50 -9.17 18.36
CA GLY A 73 2.65 -10.29 17.44
C GLY A 73 3.96 -11.04 17.59
N ARG A 74 4.09 -12.13 16.82
CA ARG A 74 5.28 -12.96 16.81
C ARG A 74 6.54 -12.16 16.48
N SER A 75 7.63 -12.40 17.19
CA SER A 75 8.90 -11.73 16.97
C SER A 75 9.72 -12.45 15.90
N LEU A 76 9.83 -11.81 14.75
CA LEU A 76 10.72 -12.18 13.65
C LEU A 76 11.42 -10.90 13.19
N ALA A 77 12.67 -10.99 12.78
CA ALA A 77 13.46 -9.83 12.39
C ALA A 77 12.78 -8.98 11.31
N GLU A 78 12.22 -9.63 10.30
CA GLU A 78 11.50 -8.98 9.21
C GLU A 78 10.24 -8.26 9.70
N LEU A 79 9.48 -8.87 10.60
CA LEU A 79 8.28 -8.27 11.18
C LEU A 79 8.62 -7.10 12.09
N GLU A 80 9.67 -7.23 12.90
CA GLU A 80 10.13 -6.15 13.78
C GLU A 80 10.55 -4.92 12.98
N ARG A 81 11.25 -5.12 11.86
CA ARG A 81 11.63 -4.04 10.96
C ARG A 81 10.42 -3.32 10.37
N LEU A 82 9.41 -4.05 9.92
CA LEU A 82 8.18 -3.47 9.40
C LEU A 82 7.36 -2.78 10.48
N ARG A 83 7.30 -3.34 11.67
CA ARG A 83 6.63 -2.69 12.83
C ARG A 83 7.31 -1.38 13.19
N GLU A 84 8.64 -1.33 13.14
CA GLU A 84 9.38 -0.09 13.38
C GLU A 84 9.04 0.99 12.35
N LEU A 85 8.95 0.62 11.07
CA LEU A 85 8.48 1.52 10.02
C LEU A 85 7.04 2.01 10.30
N ALA A 86 6.15 1.10 10.66
CA ALA A 86 4.75 1.44 10.94
C ALA A 86 4.58 2.42 12.11
N ARG A 87 5.52 2.45 13.06
CA ARG A 87 5.50 3.40 14.19
C ARG A 87 5.84 4.83 13.78
N ARG A 88 6.49 5.02 12.65
CA ARG A 88 6.82 6.35 12.12
C ARG A 88 5.67 6.84 11.26
N ASP A 89 4.97 7.87 11.72
CA ASP A 89 3.75 8.37 11.06
C ASP A 89 3.97 8.81 9.61
N GLU A 90 5.16 9.28 9.29
CA GLU A 90 5.54 9.73 7.94
C GLU A 90 6.09 8.63 7.05
N SER A 91 6.23 7.40 7.55
CA SER A 91 6.72 6.28 6.74
C SER A 91 5.68 5.85 5.69
N TRP A 92 6.17 5.28 4.59
CA TRP A 92 5.29 4.74 3.56
C TRP A 92 4.34 3.68 4.11
N LEU A 93 4.81 2.86 5.04
CA LEU A 93 3.99 1.78 5.62
C LEU A 93 2.88 2.34 6.51
N ALA A 94 3.19 3.31 7.36
CA ALA A 94 2.18 3.96 8.19
C ALA A 94 1.12 4.65 7.34
N VAL A 95 1.52 5.35 6.27
CA VAL A 95 0.61 6.00 5.34
C VAL A 95 -0.26 4.96 4.62
N LEU A 96 0.34 3.89 4.11
CA LEU A 96 -0.39 2.81 3.45
C LEU A 96 -1.42 2.19 4.41
N MET A 97 -1.02 1.87 5.65
CA MET A 97 -1.92 1.28 6.65
C MET A 97 -3.12 2.19 6.96
N GLN A 98 -2.91 3.50 7.05
CA GLN A 98 -4.00 4.46 7.23
C GLN A 98 -4.97 4.43 6.06
N ARG A 99 -4.46 4.36 4.83
CA ARG A 99 -5.32 4.29 3.63
C ARG A 99 -6.07 2.96 3.55
N LEU A 100 -5.45 1.88 3.97
CA LEU A 100 -6.10 0.57 4.03
C LEU A 100 -7.23 0.56 5.07
N ASP A 101 -7.06 1.21 6.19
CA ASP A 101 -8.13 1.39 7.18
C ASP A 101 -9.28 2.22 6.59
N ALA A 102 -8.96 3.32 5.91
CA ALA A 102 -9.96 4.15 5.25
C ALA A 102 -10.72 3.39 4.14
N LEU A 103 -10.08 2.45 3.45
CA LEU A 103 -10.72 1.62 2.43
C LEU A 103 -11.87 0.79 2.99
N GLN A 104 -11.79 0.41 4.27
CA GLN A 104 -12.84 -0.36 4.95
C GLN A 104 -13.96 0.51 5.49
N ASP A 105 -13.78 1.83 5.54
CA ASP A 105 -14.77 2.75 6.05
C ASP A 105 -15.89 3.01 5.03
N VAL A 106 -17.03 3.49 5.50
CA VAL A 106 -18.18 3.84 4.66
C VAL A 106 -17.81 4.87 3.60
N GLU A 107 -16.95 5.83 3.94
CA GLU A 107 -16.51 6.88 3.02
C GLU A 107 -15.48 6.38 1.99
N GLY A 108 -14.83 5.24 2.25
CA GLY A 108 -13.75 4.74 1.41
C GLY A 108 -12.46 5.56 1.56
N ALA A 109 -11.45 5.20 0.75
CA ALA A 109 -10.16 5.88 0.74
C ALA A 109 -10.10 6.99 -0.31
N ALA A 110 -10.72 6.77 -1.48
CA ALA A 110 -10.80 7.77 -2.54
C ALA A 110 -11.95 8.73 -2.25
N ARG A 111 -11.62 10.02 -2.15
CA ARG A 111 -12.62 11.06 -1.89
C ARG A 111 -13.03 11.73 -3.18
N ARG A 112 -14.32 12.05 -3.31
CA ARG A 112 -14.79 12.89 -4.38
C ARG A 112 -14.14 14.27 -4.28
N GLU A 113 -13.66 14.78 -5.41
CA GLU A 113 -13.23 16.16 -5.48
C GLU A 113 -14.45 17.04 -5.30
N SER A 114 -14.45 17.81 -4.21
CA SER A 114 -15.50 18.78 -3.98
C SER A 114 -15.30 19.97 -4.90
N THR A 115 -16.30 20.26 -5.74
CA THR A 115 -16.35 21.48 -6.55
C THR A 115 -16.62 22.71 -5.70
N VAL A 116 -16.68 22.58 -4.38
CA VAL A 116 -17.10 23.62 -3.45
C VAL A 116 -15.88 24.38 -2.94
N SER A 117 -15.86 25.65 -3.32
CA SER A 117 -15.12 26.76 -2.71
C SER A 117 -13.66 26.91 -3.10
N PRO A 118 -13.32 27.98 -3.86
CA PRO A 118 -11.94 28.35 -4.14
C PRO A 118 -11.12 28.76 -2.90
N VAL A 119 -11.76 28.94 -1.74
CA VAL A 119 -11.09 29.27 -0.48
C VAL A 119 -10.32 28.07 0.09
N LEU A 120 -10.69 26.85 -0.28
CA LEU A 120 -10.00 25.63 0.16
C LEU A 120 -8.84 25.23 -0.77
N ILE A 121 -8.60 25.98 -1.83
CA ILE A 121 -7.49 25.72 -2.77
C ILE A 121 -6.13 26.04 -2.12
N SER A 122 -6.09 26.77 -1.03
CA SER A 122 -4.85 26.98 -0.28
C SER A 122 -4.32 25.71 0.42
N THR A 123 -5.08 24.62 0.36
CA THR A 123 -4.61 23.28 0.74
C THR A 123 -4.16 22.46 -0.46
N ALA A 124 -3.83 23.12 -1.58
CA ALA A 124 -3.35 22.50 -2.81
C ALA A 124 -2.04 21.73 -2.68
N GLU A 125 -1.43 21.72 -1.49
CA GLU A 125 -0.28 20.88 -1.15
C GLU A 125 -0.67 19.46 -0.74
N ARG A 126 -1.96 19.12 -0.72
CA ARG A 126 -2.37 17.75 -0.49
C ARG A 126 -2.13 16.93 -1.75
N LEU A 127 -1.19 16.00 -1.65
CA LEU A 127 -0.99 14.98 -2.68
C LEU A 127 -2.32 14.28 -2.95
N SER A 128 -2.64 14.03 -4.21
CA SER A 128 -3.76 13.16 -4.56
C SER A 128 -3.51 11.76 -3.99
N LEU A 129 -4.57 10.99 -3.77
CA LEU A 129 -4.41 9.61 -3.32
C LEU A 129 -3.52 8.81 -4.30
N ALA A 130 -3.69 9.01 -5.61
CA ALA A 130 -2.87 8.35 -6.61
C ALA A 130 -1.37 8.67 -6.44
N ASP A 131 -1.02 9.95 -6.23
CA ASP A 131 0.37 10.36 -6.02
C ASP A 131 0.94 9.78 -4.74
N GLU A 132 0.15 9.78 -3.67
CA GLU A 132 0.54 9.20 -2.39
C GLU A 132 0.78 7.68 -2.53
N LEU A 133 -0.09 6.98 -3.26
CA LEU A 133 0.07 5.53 -3.51
C LEU A 133 1.28 5.23 -4.41
N ARG A 134 1.58 6.08 -5.40
CA ARG A 134 2.80 5.95 -6.21
C ARG A 134 4.05 6.07 -5.36
N TRP A 135 4.05 7.01 -4.45
CA TRP A 135 5.15 7.17 -3.49
C TRP A 135 5.28 5.94 -2.60
N CYS A 136 4.17 5.47 -1.99
CA CYS A 136 4.15 4.25 -1.18
C CYS A 136 4.69 3.06 -1.97
N LEU A 137 4.26 2.89 -3.20
CA LEU A 137 4.69 1.80 -4.08
C LEU A 137 6.21 1.84 -4.32
N GLY A 138 6.76 3.01 -4.61
CA GLY A 138 8.19 3.19 -4.82
C GLY A 138 9.01 2.85 -3.58
N GLU A 139 8.57 3.33 -2.42
CA GLU A 139 9.23 3.05 -1.14
C GLU A 139 9.09 1.58 -0.74
N PHE A 140 7.94 0.98 -0.97
CA PHE A 140 7.71 -0.45 -0.75
C PHE A 140 8.70 -1.29 -1.55
N LYS A 141 8.86 -1.00 -2.83
CA LYS A 141 9.82 -1.71 -3.69
C LYS A 141 11.25 -1.60 -3.16
N ARG A 142 11.66 -0.42 -2.68
CA ARG A 142 12.99 -0.20 -2.11
C ARG A 142 13.20 -1.00 -0.84
N GLU A 143 12.23 -0.93 0.08
CA GLU A 143 12.29 -1.67 1.34
C GLU A 143 12.36 -3.17 1.09
N LEU A 144 11.52 -3.66 0.19
CA LEU A 144 11.48 -5.07 -0.17
C LEU A 144 12.80 -5.54 -0.79
N ALA A 145 13.41 -4.74 -1.67
CA ALA A 145 14.70 -5.06 -2.26
C ALA A 145 15.78 -5.19 -1.17
N GLY A 146 15.82 -4.26 -0.23
CA GLY A 146 16.76 -4.31 0.90
C GLY A 146 16.55 -5.53 1.80
N MET A 147 15.31 -5.86 2.10
CA MET A 147 14.99 -7.04 2.92
C MET A 147 15.32 -8.36 2.21
N ARG A 148 15.15 -8.40 0.89
CA ARG A 148 15.52 -9.58 0.08
C ARG A 148 17.03 -9.80 0.05
N GLU A 149 17.81 -8.74 0.00
CA GLU A 149 19.28 -8.83 0.04
C GLU A 149 19.75 -9.42 1.36
N THR A 150 19.22 -8.94 2.49
CA THR A 150 19.60 -9.46 3.81
C THR A 150 19.20 -10.91 4.02
N SER A 151 18.17 -11.41 3.33
CA SER A 151 17.74 -12.80 3.41
C SER A 151 18.68 -13.79 2.73
N TYR A 152 19.57 -13.30 1.84
CA TYR A 152 20.54 -14.16 1.14
C TYR A 152 21.90 -14.27 1.88
N GLU A 153 22.10 -13.47 2.91
CA GLU A 153 23.37 -13.46 3.66
C GLU A 153 23.45 -14.56 4.74
N TRP A 154 22.44 -15.35 4.87
CA TRP A 154 22.34 -16.46 5.82
C TRP A 154 22.12 -17.78 5.07
#